data_da0936420c0e8c15d242b36f3a981cf8
#
_entry.id   da0936420c0e8c15d242b36f3a981cf8
#
_cell.length_a   1.000
_cell.length_b   1.000
_cell.length_c   1.000
_cell.angle_alpha   90.00
_cell.angle_beta   90.00
_cell.angle_gamma   90.00
#
_symmetry.space_group_name_H-M   'P 1'
#
loop_
_entity.id
_entity.type
_entity.pdbx_description
1 polymer ?
#
loop_
_entity_poly.entity_id
_entity_poly.type
_entity_poly.pdbx_seq_one_letter_code
_entity_poly.pdbx_strand_id
1 'polypeptide(L)'
;LDLGLGGSTTVGVEICRHTKQSYPAVKVLIFTGEILNEKLWVDALDAGCDGIILKSGELLTRSDVASVMDGKRLVFNQPILEKIVERFKKSVDNELMRQEALINYDIDEYDERFLRHLALGYTKDQITNLRGMPFGVKSLEKRQNELVQKLFPNGNGGIGVNATRLVVRALELRILDIDNLHPDEE
;
A
#
# COMPACT_ATOMS: atom_id res chain seq x y z
N LEU A 1 18.55 -18.22 1.32
CA LEU A 1 18.63 -17.25 0.23
C LEU A 1 18.74 -15.85 0.82
N ASP A 2 19.70 -15.05 0.36
CA ASP A 2 19.80 -13.61 0.70
C ASP A 2 18.98 -12.79 -0.31
N LEU A 3 18.36 -11.71 0.15
CA LEU A 3 17.68 -10.76 -0.74
C LEU A 3 18.68 -9.84 -1.45
N GLY A 4 19.73 -9.40 -0.75
CA GLY A 4 20.75 -8.48 -1.27
C GLY A 4 21.88 -9.20 -2.01
N LEU A 5 21.59 -9.83 -3.15
CA LEU A 5 22.59 -10.53 -3.96
C LEU A 5 23.15 -9.63 -5.07
N GLY A 6 24.48 -9.63 -5.21
CA GLY A 6 25.16 -8.94 -6.32
C GLY A 6 24.96 -7.42 -6.37
N GLY A 7 24.64 -6.78 -5.24
CA GLY A 7 24.38 -5.34 -5.17
C GLY A 7 22.97 -4.93 -5.64
N SER A 8 22.11 -5.89 -5.96
CA SER A 8 20.70 -5.65 -6.29
C SER A 8 19.80 -6.27 -5.22
N THR A 9 18.80 -5.53 -4.76
CA THR A 9 17.84 -5.98 -3.75
C THR A 9 16.71 -6.83 -4.32
N THR A 10 16.54 -6.91 -5.63
CA THR A 10 15.44 -7.65 -6.29
C THR A 10 15.81 -9.07 -6.72
N VAL A 11 17.10 -9.34 -6.94
CA VAL A 11 17.58 -10.64 -7.45
C VAL A 11 17.19 -11.81 -6.54
N GLY A 12 17.27 -11.63 -5.22
CA GLY A 12 16.86 -12.67 -4.26
C GLY A 12 15.36 -13.01 -4.39
N VAL A 13 14.50 -12.01 -4.58
CA VAL A 13 13.05 -12.22 -4.80
C VAL A 13 12.80 -12.98 -6.10
N GLU A 14 13.49 -12.61 -7.18
CA GLU A 14 13.37 -13.28 -8.49
C GLU A 14 13.81 -14.74 -8.43
N ILE A 15 14.93 -15.02 -7.76
CA ILE A 15 15.40 -16.41 -7.53
C ILE A 15 14.36 -17.20 -6.73
N CYS A 16 13.78 -16.60 -5.67
CA CYS A 16 12.72 -17.23 -4.89
C CYS A 16 11.53 -17.59 -5.79
N ARG A 17 11.03 -16.63 -6.56
CA ARG A 17 9.89 -16.80 -7.47
C ARG A 17 10.15 -17.89 -8.50
N HIS A 18 11.29 -17.83 -9.16
CA HIS A 18 11.68 -18.83 -10.15
C HIS A 18 11.80 -20.23 -9.54
N THR A 19 12.42 -20.34 -8.35
CA THR A 19 12.54 -21.62 -7.64
C THR A 19 11.18 -22.20 -7.30
N LYS A 20 10.25 -21.38 -6.79
CA LYS A 20 8.91 -21.82 -6.42
C LYS A 20 8.05 -22.20 -7.63
N GLN A 21 8.21 -21.51 -8.75
CA GLN A 21 7.53 -21.85 -10.00
C GLN A 21 8.05 -23.17 -10.62
N SER A 22 9.37 -23.34 -10.66
CA SER A 22 9.99 -24.51 -11.27
C SER A 22 10.01 -25.75 -10.35
N TYR A 23 10.12 -25.54 -9.06
CA TYR A 23 10.28 -26.58 -8.04
C TYR A 23 9.43 -26.28 -6.80
N PRO A 24 8.09 -26.42 -6.85
CA PRO A 24 7.18 -26.02 -5.77
C PRO A 24 7.45 -26.70 -4.43
N ALA A 25 8.02 -27.90 -4.45
CA ALA A 25 8.37 -28.67 -3.24
C ALA A 25 9.62 -28.15 -2.52
N VAL A 26 10.48 -27.37 -3.21
CA VAL A 26 11.69 -26.81 -2.60
C VAL A 26 11.29 -25.74 -1.58
N LYS A 27 11.83 -25.86 -0.37
CA LYS A 27 11.64 -24.88 0.69
C LYS A 27 12.63 -23.75 0.53
N VAL A 28 12.11 -22.51 0.57
CA VAL A 28 12.90 -21.29 0.43
C VAL A 28 12.79 -20.48 1.71
N LEU A 29 13.89 -20.41 2.45
CA LEU A 29 14.04 -19.56 3.61
C LEU A 29 14.91 -18.35 3.25
N ILE A 30 14.39 -17.16 3.43
CA ILE A 30 15.10 -15.90 3.24
C ILE A 30 15.91 -15.61 4.50
N PHE A 31 17.19 -15.26 4.32
CA PHE A 31 18.08 -14.85 5.40
C PHE A 31 18.77 -13.55 5.00
N THR A 32 18.26 -12.42 5.47
CA THR A 32 18.61 -11.09 4.95
C THR A 32 19.04 -10.11 6.03
N GLY A 33 19.93 -9.17 5.67
CA GLY A 33 20.31 -8.01 6.49
C GLY A 33 19.43 -6.78 6.24
N GLU A 34 18.50 -6.84 5.28
CA GLU A 34 17.63 -5.74 4.86
C GLU A 34 16.51 -5.49 5.87
N ILE A 35 16.82 -4.73 6.94
CA ILE A 35 15.88 -4.46 8.05
C ILE A 35 14.84 -3.40 7.67
N LEU A 36 15.20 -2.44 6.82
CA LEU A 36 14.37 -1.26 6.55
C LEU A 36 13.53 -1.37 5.27
N ASN A 37 13.70 -2.43 4.49
CA ASN A 37 13.00 -2.58 3.22
C ASN A 37 11.83 -3.57 3.34
N GLU A 38 10.76 -3.12 3.99
CA GLU A 38 9.55 -3.91 4.19
C GLU A 38 8.90 -4.37 2.88
N LYS A 39 9.03 -3.57 1.81
CA LYS A 39 8.53 -3.96 0.50
C LYS A 39 9.18 -5.24 -0.01
N LEU A 40 10.49 -5.40 0.18
CA LEU A 40 11.19 -6.63 -0.21
C LEU A 40 10.68 -7.86 0.55
N TRP A 41 10.24 -7.70 1.79
CA TRP A 41 9.67 -8.83 2.55
C TRP A 41 8.32 -9.25 1.98
N VAL A 42 7.47 -8.28 1.65
CA VAL A 42 6.19 -8.53 0.97
C VAL A 42 6.43 -9.21 -0.37
N ASP A 43 7.32 -8.66 -1.19
CA ASP A 43 7.67 -9.22 -2.50
C ASP A 43 8.23 -10.67 -2.39
N ALA A 44 8.98 -10.98 -1.30
CA ALA A 44 9.48 -12.33 -1.03
C ALA A 44 8.36 -13.30 -0.59
N LEU A 45 7.39 -12.82 0.20
CA LEU A 45 6.19 -13.58 0.59
C LEU A 45 5.32 -13.87 -0.65
N ASP A 46 5.11 -12.88 -1.50
CA ASP A 46 4.37 -13.03 -2.77
C ASP A 46 5.10 -13.95 -3.76
N ALA A 47 6.43 -13.99 -3.69
CA ALA A 47 7.23 -14.95 -4.42
C ALA A 47 7.13 -16.39 -3.85
N GLY A 48 6.46 -16.58 -2.71
CA GLY A 48 6.17 -17.88 -2.10
C GLY A 48 7.27 -18.41 -1.18
N CYS A 49 8.11 -17.56 -0.56
CA CYS A 49 9.08 -18.03 0.43
C CYS A 49 8.37 -18.69 1.64
N ASP A 50 9.05 -19.63 2.28
CA ASP A 50 8.50 -20.38 3.44
C ASP A 50 8.87 -19.73 4.78
N GLY A 51 9.72 -18.68 4.77
CA GLY A 51 10.06 -17.90 5.96
C GLY A 51 11.07 -16.81 5.67
N ILE A 52 11.18 -15.86 6.61
CA ILE A 52 12.12 -14.74 6.55
C ILE A 52 12.80 -14.59 7.92
N ILE A 53 14.11 -14.57 7.93
CA ILE A 53 14.94 -14.35 9.12
C ILE A 53 15.88 -13.19 8.88
N LEU A 54 15.88 -12.24 9.80
CA LEU A 54 16.84 -11.13 9.78
C LEU A 54 18.20 -11.54 10.34
N LYS A 55 19.27 -11.04 9.72
CA LYS A 55 20.67 -11.18 10.18
C LYS A 55 20.99 -10.23 11.35
N SER A 56 20.02 -9.91 12.20
CA SER A 56 20.19 -8.96 13.32
C SER A 56 20.59 -9.68 14.61
N GLY A 57 21.80 -10.24 14.65
CA GLY A 57 22.35 -10.84 15.87
C GLY A 57 21.90 -12.26 16.19
N GLU A 58 20.82 -12.75 15.62
CA GLU A 58 20.39 -14.14 15.73
C GLU A 58 20.93 -14.93 14.55
N LEU A 59 21.61 -16.04 14.86
CA LEU A 59 22.05 -16.99 13.85
C LEU A 59 20.85 -17.83 13.41
N LEU A 60 20.79 -18.15 12.13
CA LEU A 60 19.87 -19.16 11.62
C LEU A 60 20.08 -20.46 12.40
N THR A 61 19.06 -20.93 13.08
CA THR A 61 19.14 -22.13 13.93
C THR A 61 18.69 -23.38 13.19
N ARG A 62 19.10 -24.56 13.71
CA ARG A 62 18.57 -25.84 13.22
C ARG A 62 17.05 -25.94 13.41
N SER A 63 16.52 -25.30 14.45
CA SER A 63 15.08 -25.25 14.73
C SER A 63 14.31 -24.50 13.64
N ASP A 64 14.85 -23.40 13.13
CA ASP A 64 14.24 -22.64 12.05
C ASP A 64 14.14 -23.47 10.77
N VAL A 65 15.24 -24.12 10.40
CA VAL A 65 15.29 -25.03 9.25
C VAL A 65 14.32 -26.20 9.41
N ALA A 66 14.31 -26.85 10.58
CA ALA A 66 13.41 -27.94 10.88
C ALA A 66 11.94 -27.50 10.78
N SER A 67 11.59 -26.35 11.32
CA SER A 67 10.23 -25.80 11.25
C SER A 67 9.76 -25.59 9.81
N VAL A 68 10.63 -25.11 8.93
CA VAL A 68 10.32 -24.96 7.49
C VAL A 68 10.17 -26.31 6.81
N MET A 69 11.04 -27.29 7.13
CA MET A 69 10.99 -28.64 6.57
C MET A 69 9.75 -29.42 7.03
N ASP A 70 9.31 -29.22 8.27
CA ASP A 70 8.09 -29.82 8.85
C ASP A 70 6.79 -29.22 8.27
N GLY A 71 6.91 -28.31 7.30
CA GLY A 71 5.76 -27.70 6.62
C GLY A 71 5.08 -26.58 7.41
N LYS A 72 5.68 -26.09 8.50
CA LYS A 72 5.25 -24.84 9.11
C LYS A 72 5.50 -23.71 8.11
N ARG A 73 4.42 -23.10 7.67
CA ARG A 73 4.50 -21.93 6.79
C ARG A 73 4.84 -20.69 7.60
N LEU A 74 5.58 -19.78 6.98
CA LEU A 74 5.89 -18.45 7.51
C LEU A 74 6.69 -18.52 8.82
N VAL A 75 7.91 -19.04 8.74
CA VAL A 75 8.87 -18.97 9.85
C VAL A 75 9.49 -17.57 9.85
N PHE A 76 9.29 -16.85 10.95
CA PHE A 76 9.85 -15.52 11.17
C PHE A 76 10.59 -15.50 12.50
N ASN A 77 11.72 -14.78 12.57
CA ASN A 77 12.30 -14.46 13.86
C ASN A 77 11.60 -13.27 14.52
N GLN A 78 11.83 -13.09 15.83
CA GLN A 78 11.14 -12.07 16.63
C GLN A 78 11.20 -10.66 16.02
N PRO A 79 12.34 -10.16 15.53
CA PRO A 79 12.40 -8.82 14.93
C PRO A 79 11.50 -8.63 13.69
N ILE A 80 11.35 -9.66 12.87
CA ILE A 80 10.42 -9.62 11.72
C ILE A 80 8.96 -9.60 12.21
N LEU A 81 8.62 -10.44 13.19
CA LEU A 81 7.27 -10.48 13.73
C LEU A 81 6.86 -9.14 14.33
N GLU A 82 7.75 -8.50 15.09
CA GLU A 82 7.50 -7.17 15.66
C GLU A 82 7.19 -6.13 14.58
N LYS A 83 7.97 -6.13 13.49
CA LYS A 83 7.76 -5.22 12.36
C LYS A 83 6.45 -5.48 11.63
N ILE A 84 6.09 -6.73 11.41
CA ILE A 84 4.82 -7.11 10.79
C ILE A 84 3.64 -6.64 11.66
N VAL A 85 3.71 -6.86 12.98
CA VAL A 85 2.67 -6.41 13.92
C VAL A 85 2.57 -4.89 13.98
N GLU A 86 3.70 -4.18 14.00
CA GLU A 86 3.72 -2.72 13.97
C GLU A 86 3.04 -2.17 12.70
N ARG A 87 3.38 -2.73 11.54
CA ARG A 87 2.77 -2.34 10.26
C ARG A 87 1.28 -2.64 10.22
N PHE A 88 0.87 -3.83 10.69
CA PHE A 88 -0.54 -4.19 10.74
C PHE A 88 -1.34 -3.22 11.60
N LYS A 89 -0.86 -2.87 12.80
CA LYS A 89 -1.50 -1.87 13.68
C LYS A 89 -1.63 -0.53 12.96
N LYS A 90 -0.53 -0.03 12.36
CA LYS A 90 -0.54 1.23 11.62
C LYS A 90 -1.53 1.22 10.45
N SER A 91 -1.63 0.11 9.73
CA SER A 91 -2.59 -0.06 8.62
C SER A 91 -4.03 -0.01 9.11
N VAL A 92 -4.34 -0.71 10.20
CA VAL A 92 -5.69 -0.69 10.83
C VAL A 92 -6.04 0.70 11.32
N ASP A 93 -5.12 1.38 12.01
CA ASP A 93 -5.34 2.74 12.51
C ASP A 93 -5.58 3.73 11.36
N ASN A 94 -4.82 3.62 10.28
CA ASN A 94 -5.01 4.45 9.09
C ASN A 94 -6.39 4.23 8.44
N GLU A 95 -6.82 2.98 8.31
CA GLU A 95 -8.14 2.66 7.73
C GLU A 95 -9.29 3.15 8.61
N LEU A 96 -9.19 3.01 9.94
CA LEU A 96 -10.19 3.56 10.87
C LEU A 96 -10.28 5.09 10.75
N MET A 97 -9.15 5.80 10.75
CA MET A 97 -9.12 7.25 10.56
C MET A 97 -9.71 7.67 9.22
N ARG A 98 -9.44 6.91 8.16
CA ARG A 98 -10.02 7.15 6.83
C ARG A 98 -11.55 6.99 6.85
N GLN A 99 -12.07 5.91 7.43
CA GLN A 99 -13.50 5.67 7.54
C GLN A 99 -14.21 6.79 8.34
N GLU A 100 -13.61 7.21 9.45
CA GLU A 100 -14.12 8.35 10.22
C GLU A 100 -14.13 9.64 9.40
N ALA A 101 -13.09 9.91 8.60
CA ALA A 101 -13.03 11.09 7.76
C ALA A 101 -14.10 11.06 6.66
N LEU A 102 -14.30 9.92 5.99
CA LEU A 102 -15.34 9.76 4.97
C LEU A 102 -16.73 10.09 5.54
N ILE A 103 -17.03 9.59 6.73
CA ILE A 103 -18.31 9.84 7.44
C ILE A 103 -18.41 11.31 7.85
N ASN A 104 -17.39 11.86 8.52
CA ASN A 104 -17.43 13.21 9.08
C ASN A 104 -17.57 14.32 8.03
N TYR A 105 -17.00 14.09 6.84
CA TYR A 105 -17.06 15.04 5.73
C TYR A 105 -18.12 14.65 4.68
N ASP A 106 -18.92 13.62 4.93
CA ASP A 106 -19.97 13.13 4.01
C ASP A 106 -19.42 12.90 2.59
N ILE A 107 -18.32 12.15 2.51
CA ILE A 107 -17.64 11.80 1.26
C ILE A 107 -18.18 10.47 0.75
N ASP A 108 -18.80 10.49 -0.42
CA ASP A 108 -19.28 9.27 -1.07
C ASP A 108 -18.18 8.58 -1.91
N GLU A 109 -18.46 7.40 -2.40
CA GLU A 109 -17.56 6.60 -3.24
C GLU A 109 -17.10 7.36 -4.50
N TYR A 110 -17.99 8.14 -5.11
CA TYR A 110 -17.67 8.94 -6.30
C TYR A 110 -16.82 10.16 -5.96
N ASP A 111 -17.03 10.76 -4.78
CA ASP A 111 -16.20 11.86 -4.27
C ASP A 111 -14.77 11.37 -4.05
N GLU A 112 -14.60 10.23 -3.39
CA GLU A 112 -13.30 9.63 -3.15
C GLU A 112 -12.61 9.27 -4.47
N ARG A 113 -13.32 8.62 -5.39
CA ARG A 113 -12.82 8.24 -6.70
C ARG A 113 -12.39 9.46 -7.52
N PHE A 114 -13.19 10.52 -7.52
CA PHE A 114 -12.86 11.78 -8.16
C PHE A 114 -11.59 12.39 -7.58
N LEU A 115 -11.48 12.47 -6.26
CA LEU A 115 -10.28 12.98 -5.56
C LEU A 115 -9.04 12.14 -5.89
N ARG A 116 -9.17 10.81 -5.96
CA ARG A 116 -8.09 9.89 -6.33
C ARG A 116 -7.59 10.16 -7.75
N HIS A 117 -8.48 10.28 -8.72
CA HIS A 117 -8.07 10.58 -10.10
C HIS A 117 -7.44 11.97 -10.24
N LEU A 118 -7.93 12.96 -9.51
CA LEU A 118 -7.27 14.28 -9.45
C LEU A 118 -5.85 14.17 -8.86
N ALA A 119 -5.65 13.36 -7.84
CA ALA A 119 -4.34 13.12 -7.24
C ALA A 119 -3.37 12.42 -8.19
N LEU A 120 -3.88 11.55 -9.06
CA LEU A 120 -3.12 10.89 -10.14
C LEU A 120 -2.85 11.83 -11.34
N GLY A 121 -3.33 13.08 -11.29
CA GLY A 121 -3.09 14.09 -12.33
C GLY A 121 -4.06 14.04 -13.51
N TYR A 122 -5.15 13.28 -13.42
CA TYR A 122 -6.17 13.25 -14.47
C TYR A 122 -6.94 14.59 -14.55
N THR A 123 -7.20 15.04 -15.76
CA THR A 123 -8.11 16.16 -16.00
C THR A 123 -9.57 15.71 -15.87
N LYS A 124 -10.51 16.64 -15.65
CA LYS A 124 -11.94 16.32 -15.58
C LYS A 124 -12.45 15.64 -16.84
N ASP A 125 -11.99 16.06 -18.02
CA ASP A 125 -12.34 15.41 -19.27
C ASP A 125 -11.87 13.95 -19.34
N GLN A 126 -10.67 13.66 -18.85
CA GLN A 126 -10.17 12.29 -18.75
C GLN A 126 -10.99 11.47 -17.75
N ILE A 127 -11.31 12.04 -16.58
CA ILE A 127 -12.09 11.36 -15.54
C ILE A 127 -13.50 10.99 -16.06
N THR A 128 -14.15 11.84 -16.87
CA THR A 128 -15.48 11.52 -17.43
C THR A 128 -15.49 10.31 -18.37
N ASN A 129 -14.34 9.96 -18.93
CA ASN A 129 -14.19 8.82 -19.84
C ASN A 129 -13.78 7.52 -19.13
N LEU A 130 -13.57 7.55 -17.80
CA LEU A 130 -13.20 6.39 -17.05
C LEU A 130 -14.42 5.48 -16.79
N ARG A 131 -14.20 4.19 -16.86
CA ARG A 131 -15.24 3.19 -16.57
C ARG A 131 -15.77 3.37 -15.14
N GLY A 132 -17.11 3.42 -15.00
CA GLY A 132 -17.75 3.58 -13.69
C GLY A 132 -17.81 5.02 -13.16
N MET A 133 -17.47 6.03 -13.98
CA MET A 133 -17.68 7.45 -13.65
C MET A 133 -18.90 7.97 -14.44
N PRO A 134 -20.09 8.04 -13.83
CA PRO A 134 -21.34 8.34 -14.55
C PRO A 134 -21.55 9.86 -14.78
N PHE A 135 -20.54 10.69 -14.54
CA PHE A 135 -20.67 12.15 -14.52
C PHE A 135 -20.00 12.79 -15.73
N GLY A 136 -20.68 13.77 -16.33
CA GLY A 136 -20.06 14.67 -17.29
C GLY A 136 -19.28 15.81 -16.61
N VAL A 137 -18.47 16.56 -17.38
CA VAL A 137 -17.57 17.61 -16.89
C VAL A 137 -18.27 18.61 -15.98
N LYS A 138 -19.46 19.12 -16.37
CA LYS A 138 -20.24 20.08 -15.57
C LYS A 138 -20.65 19.50 -14.21
N SER A 139 -20.99 18.21 -14.16
CA SER A 139 -21.36 17.53 -12.91
C SER A 139 -20.13 17.35 -12.00
N LEU A 140 -18.96 17.07 -12.58
CA LEU A 140 -17.69 17.01 -11.83
C LEU A 140 -17.27 18.39 -11.31
N GLU A 141 -17.54 19.48 -12.06
CA GLU A 141 -17.30 20.85 -11.58
C GLU A 141 -18.18 21.19 -10.38
N LYS A 142 -19.47 20.84 -10.45
CA LYS A 142 -20.40 21.02 -9.33
C LYS A 142 -19.93 20.21 -8.11
N ARG A 143 -19.60 18.93 -8.31
CA ARG A 143 -19.09 18.03 -7.25
C ARG A 143 -17.79 18.56 -6.64
N GLN A 144 -16.87 19.10 -7.45
CA GLN A 144 -15.66 19.75 -6.94
C GLN A 144 -15.98 20.92 -6.02
N ASN A 145 -16.95 21.77 -6.38
CA ASN A 145 -17.38 22.90 -5.55
C ASN A 145 -18.02 22.44 -4.23
N GLU A 146 -18.83 21.37 -4.27
CA GLU A 146 -19.40 20.74 -3.07
C GLU A 146 -18.31 20.17 -2.16
N LEU A 147 -17.33 19.48 -2.72
CA LEU A 147 -16.16 18.97 -1.99
C LEU A 147 -15.34 20.10 -1.35
N VAL A 148 -15.18 21.24 -2.03
CA VAL A 148 -14.53 22.41 -1.44
C VAL A 148 -15.30 22.90 -0.22
N GLN A 149 -16.62 22.95 -0.27
CA GLN A 149 -17.44 23.34 0.88
C GLN A 149 -17.34 22.36 2.02
N LYS A 150 -17.38 21.06 1.73
CA LYS A 150 -17.26 19.98 2.72
C LYS A 150 -15.89 19.98 3.42
N LEU A 151 -14.80 20.10 2.66
CA LEU A 151 -13.43 19.97 3.17
C LEU A 151 -12.84 21.27 3.75
N PHE A 152 -13.44 22.42 3.46
CA PHE A 152 -13.03 23.74 3.95
C PHE A 152 -14.19 24.53 4.60
N PRO A 153 -14.84 24.01 5.66
CA PRO A 153 -16.07 24.57 6.22
C PRO A 153 -15.90 26.02 6.79
N ASN A 154 -14.67 26.40 7.14
CA ASN A 154 -14.39 27.70 7.79
C ASN A 154 -14.09 28.84 6.79
N GLY A 155 -14.58 28.75 5.57
CA GLY A 155 -14.43 29.83 4.58
C GLY A 155 -13.03 30.01 3.99
N ASN A 156 -12.02 29.27 4.44
CA ASN A 156 -10.69 29.22 3.82
C ASN A 156 -10.69 28.54 2.43
N GLY A 157 -11.84 28.05 1.99
CA GLY A 157 -12.10 27.49 0.67
C GLY A 157 -12.65 28.51 -0.34
N GLY A 158 -12.87 29.78 0.06
CA GLY A 158 -13.25 30.84 -0.87
C GLY A 158 -12.10 31.16 -1.82
N ILE A 159 -12.40 31.78 -2.94
CA ILE A 159 -11.54 32.31 -4.00
C ILE A 159 -10.17 31.59 -4.10
N GLY A 160 -10.05 30.58 -4.97
CA GLY A 160 -8.78 29.98 -5.40
C GLY A 160 -8.46 28.58 -4.92
N VAL A 161 -9.44 27.80 -4.42
CA VAL A 161 -9.20 26.35 -4.19
C VAL A 161 -9.16 25.65 -5.55
N ASN A 162 -7.96 25.37 -6.01
CA ASN A 162 -7.72 24.54 -7.19
C ASN A 162 -7.72 23.04 -6.84
N ALA A 163 -7.68 22.18 -7.86
CA ALA A 163 -7.64 20.74 -7.71
C ALA A 163 -6.49 20.26 -6.80
N THR A 164 -5.30 20.87 -6.93
CA THR A 164 -4.13 20.52 -6.11
C THR A 164 -4.39 20.75 -4.62
N ARG A 165 -4.97 21.89 -4.25
CA ARG A 165 -5.26 22.21 -2.85
C ARG A 165 -6.34 21.30 -2.27
N LEU A 166 -7.31 20.89 -3.09
CA LEU A 166 -8.33 19.94 -2.72
C LEU A 166 -7.73 18.55 -2.43
N VAL A 167 -6.82 18.08 -3.29
CA VAL A 167 -6.08 16.83 -3.12
C VAL A 167 -5.21 16.86 -1.87
N VAL A 168 -4.43 17.94 -1.65
CA VAL A 168 -3.61 18.08 -0.44
C VAL A 168 -4.48 17.99 0.81
N ARG A 169 -5.65 18.65 0.81
CA ARG A 169 -6.57 18.58 1.94
C ARG A 169 -7.14 17.18 2.17
N ALA A 170 -7.46 16.46 1.10
CA ALA A 170 -7.92 15.07 1.19
C ALA A 170 -6.85 14.13 1.76
N LEU A 171 -5.56 14.36 1.44
CA LEU A 171 -4.42 13.65 2.03
C LEU A 171 -4.24 14.00 3.52
N GLU A 172 -4.31 15.29 3.89
CA GLU A 172 -4.24 15.75 5.29
C GLU A 172 -5.30 15.09 6.17
N LEU A 173 -6.52 14.99 5.65
CA LEU A 173 -7.67 14.39 6.32
C LEU A 173 -7.72 12.87 6.23
N ARG A 174 -6.73 12.23 5.60
CA ARG A 174 -6.66 10.78 5.38
C ARG A 174 -7.81 10.19 4.55
N ILE A 175 -8.54 11.01 3.82
CA ILE A 175 -9.53 10.58 2.82
C ILE A 175 -8.81 9.83 1.69
N LEU A 176 -7.63 10.33 1.29
CA LEU A 176 -6.71 9.65 0.38
C LEU A 176 -5.47 9.20 1.13
N ASP A 177 -4.92 8.07 0.71
CA ASP A 177 -3.62 7.57 1.17
C ASP A 177 -2.66 7.55 -0.03
N ILE A 178 -1.50 8.18 0.14
CA ILE A 178 -0.49 8.29 -0.93
C ILE A 178 0.07 6.92 -1.34
N ASP A 179 0.15 5.98 -0.38
CA ASP A 179 0.66 4.63 -0.59
C ASP A 179 -0.33 3.75 -1.39
N ASN A 180 -1.61 4.16 -1.44
CA ASN A 180 -2.71 3.46 -2.11
C ASN A 180 -3.25 4.23 -3.32
N LEU A 181 -2.53 5.23 -3.84
CA LEU A 181 -2.88 5.93 -5.06
C LEU A 181 -2.48 5.10 -6.28
N HIS A 182 -3.35 4.18 -6.66
CA HIS A 182 -3.21 3.43 -7.92
C HIS A 182 -4.36 3.77 -8.86
N PRO A 183 -4.13 3.78 -10.20
CA PRO A 183 -5.23 3.81 -11.14
C PRO A 183 -6.16 2.62 -10.87
N ASP A 184 -7.47 2.84 -11.03
CA ASP A 184 -8.41 1.71 -10.98
C ASP A 184 -7.98 0.70 -12.04
N GLU A 185 -7.90 -0.59 -11.70
CA GLU A 185 -7.62 -1.64 -12.67
C GLU A 185 -8.75 -1.66 -13.72
N GLU A 186 -8.36 -1.58 -14.99
CA GLU A 186 -9.27 -1.57 -16.14
C GLU A 186 -10.05 -2.88 -16.30
#